data_9a5903a3e7c2607b54e55c209a9514a4
#
_entry.id   9a5903a3e7c2607b54e55c209a9514a4
#
_cell.length_a   1.000
_cell.length_b   1.000
_cell.length_c   1.000
_cell.angle_alpha   90.00
_cell.angle_beta   90.00
_cell.angle_gamma   90.00
#
_symmetry.space_group_name_H-M   'P 1'
#
loop_
_entity.id
_entity.type
_entity.pdbx_description
1 polymer ?
#
loop_
_entity_poly.entity_id
_entity_poly.type
_entity_poly.pdbx_seq_one_letter_code
_entity_poly.pdbx_strand_id
1 'polypeptide(L)'
;PKAPPFTNPASFYTSTGAPTSLLSLQSGAPAALGLLLETYLAATPKVLFCPGTDQPVDASAELAKVGKQQAQGSYYYRHGGNTALFDTPSTVIPDIRLFNMGNNRNGQPVRALVLDTEFLCPPDLASFNVKPRTHHKLKFVNILFSDSHVGSRSNADGRYTVDLSDYSQLRSAFDNILTVFERADADP
;
A
#
# COMPACT_ATOMS: atom_id res chain seq x y z
N PRO A 1 5.58 -1.77 12.13
CA PRO A 1 4.44 -0.84 12.16
C PRO A 1 3.16 -1.60 12.43
N LYS A 2 2.27 -1.05 13.25
CA LYS A 2 0.94 -1.63 13.45
C LYS A 2 0.04 -1.27 12.30
N ALA A 3 -0.87 -2.17 11.93
CA ALA A 3 -1.94 -1.85 10.99
C ALA A 3 -2.79 -0.71 11.58
N PRO A 4 -3.24 0.26 10.75
CA PRO A 4 -4.12 1.30 11.24
C PRO A 4 -5.43 0.70 11.76
N PRO A 5 -6.00 1.27 12.83
CA PRO A 5 -7.27 0.77 13.36
C PRO A 5 -8.41 1.03 12.36
N PHE A 6 -9.30 0.08 12.25
CA PHE A 6 -10.56 0.27 11.53
C PHE A 6 -11.51 1.11 12.39
N THR A 7 -11.91 2.28 11.88
CA THR A 7 -12.71 3.23 12.68
C THR A 7 -14.16 3.34 12.21
N ASN A 8 -14.44 3.13 10.93
CA ASN A 8 -15.79 3.16 10.35
C ASN A 8 -15.77 2.61 8.90
N PRO A 9 -16.93 2.39 8.27
CA PRO A 9 -16.99 1.89 6.89
C PRO A 9 -16.30 2.78 5.86
N ALA A 10 -16.28 4.09 6.05
CA ALA A 10 -15.55 4.99 5.16
C ALA A 10 -14.03 4.89 5.30
N SER A 11 -13.56 4.28 6.37
CA SER A 11 -12.14 4.03 6.65
C SER A 11 -11.78 2.55 6.55
N PHE A 12 -12.60 1.72 5.92
CA PHE A 12 -12.40 0.27 5.87
C PHE A 12 -11.08 -0.13 5.16
N TYR A 13 -10.58 0.69 4.25
CA TYR A 13 -9.27 0.51 3.62
C TYR A 13 -8.10 0.71 4.61
N THR A 14 -8.36 1.33 5.76
CA THR A 14 -7.40 1.42 6.86
C THR A 14 -7.59 0.33 7.89
N SER A 15 -8.53 -0.57 7.66
CA SER A 15 -8.78 -1.69 8.53
C SER A 15 -7.57 -2.61 8.61
N THR A 16 -7.53 -3.31 9.66
CA THR A 16 -6.50 -4.22 10.08
C THR A 16 -5.96 -5.11 8.96
N GLY A 17 -4.72 -4.92 8.59
CA GLY A 17 -4.00 -5.79 7.66
C GLY A 17 -4.17 -5.49 6.17
N ALA A 18 -5.08 -4.61 5.78
CA ALA A 18 -5.22 -4.24 4.37
C ALA A 18 -3.95 -3.57 3.85
N PRO A 19 -3.42 -3.98 2.70
CA PRO A 19 -2.29 -3.30 2.10
C PRO A 19 -2.71 -1.89 1.66
N THR A 20 -1.83 -0.92 1.86
CA THR A 20 -2.16 0.48 1.59
C THR A 20 -0.93 1.29 1.19
N SER A 21 -1.15 2.36 0.43
CA SER A 21 -0.16 3.41 0.16
C SER A 21 -0.37 4.66 1.02
N LEU A 22 -1.29 4.62 1.98
CA LEU A 22 -1.50 5.75 2.89
C LEU A 22 -0.29 6.00 3.79
N LEU A 23 0.06 7.27 3.94
CA LEU A 23 1.01 7.76 4.94
C LEU A 23 0.31 8.31 6.17
N SER A 24 -0.92 8.82 6.00
CA SER A 24 -1.79 9.23 7.10
C SER A 24 -3.24 9.00 6.77
N LEU A 25 -4.05 8.85 7.82
CA LEU A 25 -5.50 8.71 7.77
C LEU A 25 -6.18 10.07 7.51
N GLN A 26 -7.50 10.08 7.31
CA GLN A 26 -8.29 11.31 7.20
C GLN A 26 -8.13 12.24 8.40
N SER A 27 -7.91 11.68 9.59
CA SER A 27 -7.62 12.45 10.81
C SER A 27 -6.23 13.06 10.84
N GLY A 28 -5.37 12.77 9.87
CA GLY A 28 -3.96 13.13 9.85
C GLY A 28 -3.06 12.15 10.60
N ALA A 29 -3.61 11.21 11.36
CA ALA A 29 -2.81 10.25 12.11
C ALA A 29 -1.92 9.41 11.18
N PRO A 30 -0.59 9.32 11.43
CA PRO A 30 0.32 8.51 10.62
C PRO A 30 -0.10 7.05 10.56
N ALA A 31 0.04 6.44 9.39
CA ALA A 31 -0.34 5.04 9.14
C ALA A 31 0.70 4.35 8.25
N ALA A 32 0.78 3.03 8.35
CA ALA A 32 1.64 2.20 7.50
C ALA A 32 3.08 2.74 7.44
N LEU A 33 3.61 3.02 6.24
CA LEU A 33 4.94 3.61 6.07
C LEU A 33 5.05 5.01 6.67
N GLY A 34 3.95 5.73 6.83
CA GLY A 34 3.93 7.05 7.46
C GLY A 34 4.35 7.03 8.94
N LEU A 35 4.24 5.88 9.61
CA LEU A 35 4.75 5.71 10.99
C LEU A 35 6.28 5.82 11.09
N LEU A 36 6.98 5.71 9.98
CA LEU A 36 8.44 5.85 9.93
C LEU A 36 8.90 7.31 9.85
N LEU A 37 8.00 8.22 9.46
CA LEU A 37 8.34 9.61 9.14
C LEU A 37 8.96 10.35 10.32
N GLU A 38 8.39 10.21 11.51
CA GLU A 38 8.84 10.97 12.68
C GLU A 38 10.18 10.45 13.23
N THR A 39 10.32 9.13 13.32
CA THR A 39 11.45 8.51 14.04
C THR A 39 12.61 8.16 13.13
N TYR A 40 12.35 7.65 11.94
CA TYR A 40 13.37 7.04 11.08
C TYR A 40 13.66 7.84 9.83
N LEU A 41 12.69 8.58 9.30
CA LEU A 41 12.78 9.26 8.02
C LEU A 41 12.70 10.79 8.13
N ALA A 42 12.79 11.35 9.34
CA ALA A 42 12.67 12.79 9.58
C ALA A 42 13.59 13.64 8.69
N ALA A 43 14.81 13.18 8.44
CA ALA A 43 15.79 13.86 7.59
C ALA A 43 15.57 13.61 6.08
N THR A 44 14.91 12.52 5.70
CA THR A 44 14.76 12.10 4.30
C THR A 44 13.35 11.59 3.96
N PRO A 45 12.29 12.34 4.31
CA PRO A 45 10.91 11.84 4.17
C PRO A 45 10.51 11.56 2.71
N LYS A 46 11.18 12.18 1.75
CA LYS A 46 10.91 11.98 0.32
C LYS A 46 11.27 10.59 -0.19
N VAL A 47 11.98 9.77 0.58
CA VAL A 47 12.24 8.35 0.23
C VAL A 47 10.96 7.53 0.11
N LEU A 48 9.85 7.97 0.67
CA LEU A 48 8.53 7.35 0.53
C LEU A 48 7.84 7.67 -0.82
N PHE A 49 8.56 8.35 -1.71
CA PHE A 49 8.08 8.72 -3.03
C PHE A 49 9.06 8.27 -4.10
N CYS A 50 8.52 7.70 -5.16
CA CYS A 50 9.32 7.32 -6.33
C CYS A 50 9.92 8.59 -6.96
N PRO A 51 11.21 8.63 -7.28
CA PRO A 51 11.83 9.78 -7.93
C PRO A 51 11.55 9.83 -9.44
N GLY A 52 10.78 8.89 -9.99
CA GLY A 52 10.44 8.83 -11.41
C GLY A 52 9.68 10.06 -11.88
N THR A 53 9.92 10.46 -13.11
CA THR A 53 9.35 11.69 -13.72
C THR A 53 7.87 11.52 -14.09
N ASP A 54 7.37 10.32 -14.15
CA ASP A 54 6.00 9.96 -14.48
C ASP A 54 5.10 9.78 -13.24
N GLN A 55 5.64 10.06 -12.06
CA GLN A 55 4.85 10.02 -10.84
C GLN A 55 3.89 11.22 -10.76
N PRO A 56 2.56 10.98 -10.63
CA PRO A 56 1.58 12.06 -10.57
C PRO A 56 1.45 12.70 -9.16
N VAL A 57 2.09 12.13 -8.15
CA VAL A 57 1.96 12.56 -6.74
C VAL A 57 3.09 13.51 -6.37
N ASP A 58 2.77 14.75 -5.97
CA ASP A 58 3.74 15.69 -5.42
C ASP A 58 4.12 15.30 -3.99
N ALA A 59 5.36 14.87 -3.81
CA ALA A 59 5.88 14.43 -2.52
C ALA A 59 5.79 15.51 -1.44
N SER A 60 6.08 16.77 -1.77
CA SER A 60 6.07 17.86 -0.79
C SER A 60 4.64 18.21 -0.37
N ALA A 61 3.70 18.19 -1.34
CA ALA A 61 2.28 18.40 -1.05
C ALA A 61 1.69 17.28 -0.19
N GLU A 62 2.03 16.02 -0.47
CA GLU A 62 1.53 14.90 0.33
C GLU A 62 2.15 14.88 1.74
N LEU A 63 3.44 15.15 1.89
CA LEU A 63 4.10 15.25 3.20
C LEU A 63 3.50 16.36 4.06
N ALA A 64 3.10 17.49 3.48
CA ALA A 64 2.46 18.59 4.20
C ALA A 64 1.08 18.25 4.77
N LYS A 65 0.45 17.19 4.29
CA LYS A 65 -0.85 16.68 4.78
C LYS A 65 -0.71 15.80 6.02
N VAL A 66 0.43 15.12 6.20
CA VAL A 66 0.67 14.26 7.36
C VAL A 66 0.52 15.06 8.65
N GLY A 67 -0.22 14.52 9.61
CA GLY A 67 -0.59 15.22 10.84
C GLY A 67 -1.87 16.08 10.73
N LYS A 68 -2.43 16.28 9.52
CA LYS A 68 -3.61 17.15 9.29
C LYS A 68 -4.75 16.44 8.58
N GLN A 69 -4.44 15.64 7.57
CA GLN A 69 -5.41 14.97 6.72
C GLN A 69 -4.79 13.75 6.04
N GLN A 70 -5.57 13.06 5.20
CA GLN A 70 -5.10 11.91 4.47
C GLN A 70 -3.97 12.27 3.49
N ALA A 71 -2.86 11.55 3.60
CA ALA A 71 -1.71 11.62 2.71
C ALA A 71 -1.41 10.26 2.09
N GLN A 72 -0.85 10.26 0.89
CA GLN A 72 -0.53 9.06 0.13
C GLN A 72 0.94 9.08 -0.31
N GLY A 73 1.60 7.91 -0.25
CA GLY A 73 2.93 7.70 -0.80
C GLY A 73 2.91 6.97 -2.14
N SER A 74 4.09 6.68 -2.66
CA SER A 74 4.27 6.00 -3.95
C SER A 74 4.30 4.48 -3.82
N TYR A 75 4.23 3.94 -2.61
CA TYR A 75 4.43 2.52 -2.38
C TYR A 75 3.27 1.91 -1.64
N TYR A 76 2.81 0.75 -2.09
CA TYR A 76 1.98 -0.12 -1.27
C TYR A 76 2.84 -0.77 -0.19
N TYR A 77 2.28 -0.88 1.00
CA TYR A 77 2.83 -1.63 2.12
C TYR A 77 1.79 -2.58 2.66
N ARG A 78 2.17 -3.82 3.01
CA ARG A 78 1.30 -4.76 3.70
C ARG A 78 1.85 -5.18 5.06
N HIS A 79 0.93 -5.47 5.97
CA HIS A 79 1.25 -5.88 7.33
C HIS A 79 1.32 -7.40 7.50
N GLY A 80 0.78 -8.14 6.56
CA GLY A 80 0.72 -9.61 6.63
C GLY A 80 0.08 -10.21 5.39
N GLY A 81 -0.04 -11.52 5.37
CA GLY A 81 -0.41 -12.27 4.17
C GLY A 81 -1.89 -12.51 3.94
N ASN A 82 -2.76 -12.00 4.80
CA ASN A 82 -4.12 -12.51 4.81
C ASN A 82 -5.14 -11.39 4.98
N THR A 83 -6.20 -11.43 4.19
CA THR A 83 -7.34 -10.50 4.24
C THR A 83 -8.38 -10.88 5.28
N ALA A 84 -8.25 -11.98 6.00
CA ALA A 84 -9.21 -12.33 7.04
C ALA A 84 -9.34 -11.23 8.10
N LEU A 85 -8.25 -10.48 8.32
CA LEU A 85 -8.26 -9.30 9.19
C LEU A 85 -9.08 -8.14 8.61
N PHE A 86 -9.20 -8.05 7.30
CA PHE A 86 -10.04 -7.08 6.62
C PHE A 86 -11.52 -7.45 6.71
N ASP A 87 -11.83 -8.74 6.58
CA ASP A 87 -13.20 -9.24 6.62
C ASP A 87 -13.74 -9.36 8.06
N THR A 88 -12.84 -9.48 9.04
CA THR A 88 -13.17 -9.60 10.48
C THR A 88 -12.38 -8.58 11.29
N PRO A 89 -12.71 -7.28 11.21
CA PRO A 89 -11.94 -6.20 11.83
C PRO A 89 -11.86 -6.26 13.37
N SER A 90 -12.70 -7.06 14.01
CA SER A 90 -12.62 -7.34 15.44
C SER A 90 -11.55 -8.38 15.82
N THR A 91 -10.93 -9.03 14.86
CA THR A 91 -9.89 -10.02 15.11
C THR A 91 -8.63 -9.33 15.63
N VAL A 92 -8.09 -9.82 16.74
CA VAL A 92 -6.79 -9.34 17.25
C VAL A 92 -5.71 -9.69 16.25
N ILE A 93 -4.98 -8.66 15.82
CA ILE A 93 -3.84 -8.85 14.92
C ILE A 93 -2.69 -9.46 15.73
N PRO A 94 -2.20 -10.65 15.38
CA PRO A 94 -1.04 -11.22 16.05
C PRO A 94 0.20 -10.33 15.80
N ASP A 95 1.18 -10.43 16.69
CA ASP A 95 2.49 -9.80 16.48
C ASP A 95 3.14 -10.41 15.24
N ILE A 96 3.16 -9.65 14.15
CA ILE A 96 3.78 -10.07 12.90
C ILE A 96 5.22 -9.59 12.92
N ARG A 97 6.16 -10.50 12.71
CA ARG A 97 7.60 -10.22 12.66
C ARG A 97 8.11 -10.41 11.24
N LEU A 98 9.09 -9.64 10.83
CA LEU A 98 9.68 -9.69 9.48
C LEU A 98 10.14 -11.08 9.06
N PHE A 99 10.64 -11.88 10.00
CA PHE A 99 11.10 -13.24 9.73
C PHE A 99 9.98 -14.30 9.77
N ASN A 100 8.77 -13.91 10.18
CA ASN A 100 7.60 -14.79 10.20
C ASN A 100 6.33 -13.96 9.98
N MET A 101 6.05 -13.70 8.74
CA MET A 101 4.86 -12.94 8.32
C MET A 101 3.67 -13.85 8.00
N GLY A 102 3.82 -15.15 8.22
CA GLY A 102 2.80 -16.15 7.91
C GLY A 102 2.72 -16.45 6.41
N ASN A 103 1.60 -17.05 6.02
CA ASN A 103 1.32 -17.41 4.63
C ASN A 103 0.26 -16.48 4.04
N ASN A 104 0.34 -16.27 2.74
CA ASN A 104 -0.69 -15.59 1.95
C ASN A 104 -1.91 -16.49 1.72
N ARG A 105 -2.95 -15.99 1.03
CA ARG A 105 -4.19 -16.74 0.75
C ARG A 105 -3.97 -18.01 -0.07
N ASN A 106 -2.87 -18.08 -0.81
CA ASN A 106 -2.48 -19.24 -1.62
C ASN A 106 -1.61 -20.25 -0.85
N GLY A 107 -1.41 -20.03 0.46
CA GLY A 107 -0.59 -20.90 1.30
C GLY A 107 0.93 -20.70 1.13
N GLN A 108 1.36 -19.71 0.36
CA GLN A 108 2.79 -19.40 0.16
C GLN A 108 3.30 -18.48 1.26
N PRO A 109 4.57 -18.62 1.68
CA PRO A 109 5.18 -17.68 2.62
C PRO A 109 5.12 -16.24 2.12
N VAL A 110 4.73 -15.33 2.99
CA VAL A 110 4.75 -13.90 2.72
C VAL A 110 6.20 -13.42 2.65
N ARG A 111 6.58 -12.83 1.52
CA ARG A 111 7.93 -12.32 1.27
C ARG A 111 7.94 -10.86 0.87
N ALA A 112 7.06 -10.44 -0.04
CA ALA A 112 6.97 -9.06 -0.52
C ALA A 112 6.36 -8.16 0.55
N LEU A 113 7.04 -7.07 0.91
CA LEU A 113 6.62 -6.12 1.94
C LEU A 113 6.11 -4.80 1.38
N VAL A 114 6.85 -4.26 0.42
CA VAL A 114 6.59 -2.96 -0.20
C VAL A 114 6.75 -3.13 -1.69
N LEU A 115 5.88 -2.51 -2.46
CA LEU A 115 6.01 -2.47 -3.92
C LEU A 115 5.52 -1.12 -4.48
N ASP A 116 6.01 -0.78 -5.65
CA ASP A 116 5.57 0.40 -6.38
C ASP A 116 4.05 0.38 -6.60
N THR A 117 3.42 1.54 -6.43
CA THR A 117 1.98 1.67 -6.65
C THR A 117 1.69 1.81 -8.14
N GLU A 118 1.06 0.80 -8.73
CA GLU A 118 0.51 0.86 -10.07
C GLU A 118 -1.02 0.81 -9.96
N PHE A 119 -1.63 2.00 -9.77
CA PHE A 119 -3.06 2.13 -9.48
C PHE A 119 -3.74 3.07 -10.47
N LEU A 120 -4.71 2.55 -11.17
CA LEU A 120 -5.58 3.29 -12.08
C LEU A 120 -6.98 3.39 -11.49
N CYS A 121 -7.62 4.54 -11.66
CA CYS A 121 -9.01 4.74 -11.23
C CYS A 121 -9.68 5.84 -12.05
N PRO A 122 -11.02 5.87 -12.10
CA PRO A 122 -11.78 6.94 -12.73
C PRO A 122 -11.49 8.30 -12.08
N PRO A 123 -11.52 9.41 -12.86
CA PRO A 123 -11.28 10.76 -12.36
C PRO A 123 -12.24 11.19 -11.23
N ASP A 124 -13.46 10.68 -11.23
CA ASP A 124 -14.51 11.03 -10.26
C ASP A 124 -14.11 10.66 -8.83
N LEU A 125 -13.25 9.66 -8.65
CA LEU A 125 -12.73 9.25 -7.34
C LEU A 125 -11.83 10.30 -6.70
N ALA A 126 -11.39 11.32 -7.46
CA ALA A 126 -10.62 12.43 -6.91
C ALA A 126 -11.37 13.20 -5.82
N SER A 127 -12.70 13.24 -5.88
CA SER A 127 -13.54 13.84 -4.82
C SER A 127 -13.42 13.13 -3.47
N PHE A 128 -13.03 11.86 -3.48
CA PHE A 128 -12.73 11.04 -2.29
C PHE A 128 -11.23 10.98 -1.98
N ASN A 129 -10.44 11.86 -2.60
CA ASN A 129 -8.98 11.86 -2.50
C ASN A 129 -8.32 10.53 -2.95
N VAL A 130 -8.99 9.81 -3.85
CA VAL A 130 -8.43 8.62 -4.53
C VAL A 130 -7.97 9.07 -5.91
N LYS A 131 -6.68 8.91 -6.19
CA LYS A 131 -6.05 9.37 -7.42
C LYS A 131 -5.25 8.24 -8.07
N PRO A 132 -5.15 8.23 -9.40
CA PRO A 132 -4.23 7.32 -10.08
C PRO A 132 -2.80 7.55 -9.57
N ARG A 133 -2.04 6.49 -9.45
CA ARG A 133 -0.62 6.52 -9.11
C ARG A 133 0.08 5.50 -9.98
N THR A 134 0.96 5.97 -10.80
CA THR A 134 1.71 5.14 -11.73
C THR A 134 3.18 5.51 -11.66
N HIS A 135 4.03 4.52 -11.88
CA HIS A 135 5.47 4.66 -11.86
C HIS A 135 6.06 3.92 -13.05
N HIS A 136 7.28 4.30 -13.43
CA HIS A 136 8.07 3.55 -14.42
C HIS A 136 7.30 3.27 -15.73
N LYS A 137 6.34 4.15 -16.09
CA LYS A 137 5.47 4.04 -17.27
C LYS A 137 4.70 2.71 -17.33
N LEU A 138 4.33 2.17 -16.17
CA LEU A 138 3.66 0.86 -16.02
C LEU A 138 4.46 -0.33 -16.57
N LYS A 139 5.76 -0.19 -16.80
CA LYS A 139 6.58 -1.23 -17.45
C LYS A 139 7.20 -2.21 -16.47
N PHE A 140 7.51 -1.77 -15.28
CA PHE A 140 8.08 -2.59 -14.23
C PHE A 140 7.73 -2.04 -12.86
N VAL A 141 7.82 -2.89 -11.85
CA VAL A 141 7.66 -2.54 -10.44
C VAL A 141 8.89 -2.94 -9.65
N ASN A 142 9.25 -2.15 -8.66
CA ASN A 142 10.25 -2.52 -7.68
C ASN A 142 9.55 -3.08 -6.44
N ILE A 143 10.09 -4.13 -5.88
CA ILE A 143 9.53 -4.87 -4.76
C ILE A 143 10.60 -5.02 -3.70
N LEU A 144 10.32 -4.55 -2.48
CA LEU A 144 11.14 -4.83 -1.31
C LEU A 144 10.62 -6.10 -0.63
N PHE A 145 11.51 -7.04 -0.41
CA PHE A 145 11.22 -8.31 0.24
C PHE A 145 11.62 -8.32 1.73
N SER A 146 11.12 -9.29 2.48
CA SER A 146 11.32 -9.42 3.93
C SER A 146 12.77 -9.67 4.36
N ASP A 147 13.60 -10.17 3.45
CA ASP A 147 15.05 -10.34 3.64
C ASP A 147 15.85 -9.08 3.27
N SER A 148 15.18 -7.97 3.00
CA SER A 148 15.74 -6.66 2.64
C SER A 148 16.29 -6.53 1.23
N HIS A 149 16.18 -7.54 0.37
CA HIS A 149 16.54 -7.32 -1.03
C HIS A 149 15.43 -6.57 -1.78
N VAL A 150 15.81 -5.88 -2.84
CA VAL A 150 14.90 -5.23 -3.78
C VAL A 150 15.03 -5.91 -5.14
N GLY A 151 13.91 -6.39 -5.68
CA GLY A 151 13.83 -6.96 -7.02
C GLY A 151 12.96 -6.10 -7.93
N SER A 152 13.35 -5.98 -9.21
CA SER A 152 12.49 -5.39 -10.24
C SER A 152 11.79 -6.49 -11.03
N ARG A 153 10.50 -6.30 -11.30
CA ARG A 153 9.67 -7.25 -12.07
C ARG A 153 8.99 -6.54 -13.24
N SER A 154 8.92 -7.21 -14.38
CA SER A 154 8.19 -6.69 -15.54
C SER A 154 6.71 -6.58 -15.23
N ASN A 155 6.11 -5.45 -15.62
CA ASN A 155 4.69 -5.19 -15.57
C ASN A 155 4.09 -4.96 -16.97
N ALA A 156 4.76 -5.43 -18.01
CA ALA A 156 4.34 -5.22 -19.41
C ALA A 156 2.96 -5.83 -19.72
N ASP A 157 2.56 -6.86 -18.98
CA ASP A 157 1.26 -7.52 -19.08
C ASP A 157 0.24 -7.00 -18.05
N GLY A 158 0.59 -5.95 -17.29
CA GLY A 158 -0.28 -5.33 -16.28
C GLY A 158 -0.50 -6.18 -15.02
N ARG A 159 0.26 -7.26 -14.81
CA ARG A 159 0.05 -8.17 -13.66
C ARG A 159 0.20 -7.51 -12.30
N TYR A 160 0.92 -6.41 -12.21
CA TYR A 160 1.11 -5.63 -10.99
C TYR A 160 0.28 -4.35 -10.98
N THR A 161 -0.60 -4.14 -11.94
CA THR A 161 -1.49 -2.99 -12.02
C THR A 161 -2.83 -3.31 -11.35
N VAL A 162 -3.27 -2.42 -10.48
CA VAL A 162 -4.62 -2.42 -9.91
C VAL A 162 -5.44 -1.39 -10.64
N ASP A 163 -6.45 -1.84 -11.38
CA ASP A 163 -7.37 -0.97 -12.10
C ASP A 163 -8.75 -1.02 -11.44
N LEU A 164 -9.15 0.12 -10.89
CA LEU A 164 -10.47 0.31 -10.29
C LEU A 164 -11.36 1.03 -11.30
N SER A 165 -12.21 0.28 -12.01
CA SER A 165 -13.04 0.81 -13.08
C SER A 165 -14.26 1.62 -12.60
N ASP A 166 -14.77 1.37 -11.38
CA ASP A 166 -15.91 2.09 -10.79
C ASP A 166 -15.92 2.05 -9.26
N TYR A 167 -16.85 2.83 -8.65
CA TYR A 167 -17.00 2.93 -7.19
C TYR A 167 -17.47 1.62 -6.54
N SER A 168 -18.28 0.83 -7.25
CA SER A 168 -18.81 -0.41 -6.71
C SER A 168 -17.72 -1.44 -6.46
N GLN A 169 -16.57 -1.26 -7.10
CA GLN A 169 -15.41 -2.14 -7.03
C GLN A 169 -14.37 -1.71 -5.98
N LEU A 170 -14.66 -0.68 -5.16
CA LEU A 170 -13.68 -0.18 -4.20
C LEU A 170 -13.16 -1.28 -3.25
N ARG A 171 -14.04 -2.17 -2.77
CA ARG A 171 -13.62 -3.32 -1.98
C ARG A 171 -12.70 -4.25 -2.78
N SER A 172 -13.03 -4.52 -4.03
CA SER A 172 -12.23 -5.36 -4.91
C SER A 172 -10.83 -4.79 -5.16
N ALA A 173 -10.67 -3.46 -5.10
CA ALA A 173 -9.36 -2.84 -5.23
C ALA A 173 -8.38 -3.33 -4.15
N PHE A 174 -8.83 -3.52 -2.90
CA PHE A 174 -7.96 -4.03 -1.83
C PHE A 174 -7.60 -5.50 -2.04
N ASP A 175 -8.55 -6.30 -2.49
CA ASP A 175 -8.29 -7.69 -2.87
C ASP A 175 -7.32 -7.77 -4.04
N ASN A 176 -7.43 -6.86 -5.01
CA ASN A 176 -6.51 -6.77 -6.14
C ASN A 176 -5.11 -6.32 -5.70
N ILE A 177 -4.99 -5.36 -4.78
CA ILE A 177 -3.70 -4.97 -4.21
C ILE A 177 -3.05 -6.16 -3.49
N LEU A 178 -3.83 -6.92 -2.72
CA LEU A 178 -3.32 -8.12 -2.06
C LEU A 178 -2.89 -9.19 -3.07
N THR A 179 -3.65 -9.38 -4.14
CA THR A 179 -3.30 -10.29 -5.24
C THR A 179 -1.97 -9.91 -5.90
N VAL A 180 -1.68 -8.63 -6.06
CA VAL A 180 -0.40 -8.14 -6.58
C VAL A 180 0.76 -8.55 -5.65
N PHE A 181 0.59 -8.44 -4.34
CA PHE A 181 1.57 -8.93 -3.37
C PHE A 181 1.75 -10.45 -3.41
N GLU A 182 0.67 -11.19 -3.58
CA GLU A 182 0.72 -12.66 -3.68
C GLU A 182 1.45 -13.15 -4.94
N ARG A 183 1.31 -12.40 -6.05
CA ARG A 183 2.12 -12.63 -7.26
C ARG A 183 3.60 -12.37 -6.99
N ALA A 184 3.91 -11.31 -6.25
CA ALA A 184 5.29 -11.00 -5.86
C ALA A 184 5.88 -12.06 -4.90
N ASP A 185 5.07 -12.64 -4.00
CA ASP A 185 5.50 -13.74 -3.14
C ASP A 185 5.87 -15.00 -3.95
N ALA A 186 5.15 -15.25 -5.03
CA ALA A 186 5.38 -16.43 -5.88
C ALA A 186 6.61 -16.29 -6.79
N ASP A 187 7.06 -15.06 -7.04
CA ASP A 187 8.19 -14.73 -7.92
C ASP A 187 9.19 -13.81 -7.19
N PRO A 188 9.88 -14.32 -6.16
CA PRO A 188 10.80 -13.54 -5.33
C PRO A 188 12.13 -13.19 -6.03
#